data_301852967f2803bcb88b43343cf8fc87
#
_entry.id   301852967f2803bcb88b43343cf8fc87
#
_cell.length_a   1.000
_cell.length_b   1.000
_cell.length_c   1.000
_cell.angle_alpha   90.00
_cell.angle_beta   90.00
_cell.angle_gamma   90.00
#
_symmetry.space_group_name_H-M   'P 1'
#
loop_
_entity.id
_entity.type
_entity.pdbx_description
1 polymer ?
#
loop_
_entity_poly.entity_id
_entity_poly.type
_entity_poly.pdbx_seq_one_letter_code
_entity_poly.pdbx_strand_id
1 'polypeptide(L)'
;QYFGVTPDVTVFGKILGGGFPIGAFCGRRKIMQRLDTRIYERPHYSFHGGTFTANPIAMIAGLTTLKMLEDGKLINNLNKLGDKIRGQLRETFEANGVDAQVTGVGSLFNIQFTKEKVKNASAVFKADRKKLVDYHLKLIENGVFFLPTHTGALCTAHSKADVERLFSETEKYAKQSKAT
;
A
#
# COMPACT_ATOMS: atom_id res chain seq x y z
N GLN A 1 -1.55 14.80 4.21
CA GLN A 1 -2.97 15.17 4.36
C GLN A 1 -3.72 14.21 5.28
N TYR A 2 -3.65 12.90 5.04
CA TYR A 2 -4.43 11.90 5.79
C TYR A 2 -4.20 11.97 7.32
N PHE A 3 -2.97 12.15 7.74
CA PHE A 3 -2.59 12.25 9.16
C PHE A 3 -2.55 13.70 9.70
N GLY A 4 -2.95 14.70 8.93
CA GLY A 4 -2.88 16.10 9.32
C GLY A 4 -1.46 16.66 9.48
N VAL A 5 -0.44 15.95 8.97
CA VAL A 5 0.96 16.36 9.04
C VAL A 5 1.40 16.97 7.72
N THR A 6 2.04 18.14 7.77
CA THR A 6 2.72 18.75 6.62
C THR A 6 4.23 18.56 6.79
N PRO A 7 4.87 17.67 6.03
CA PRO A 7 6.29 17.41 6.13
C PRO A 7 7.14 18.55 5.53
N ASP A 8 8.38 18.70 5.97
CA ASP A 8 9.32 19.61 5.37
C ASP A 8 9.86 19.09 4.03
N VAL A 9 10.01 17.76 3.92
CA VAL A 9 10.40 17.03 2.71
C VAL A 9 9.57 15.78 2.59
N THR A 10 9.12 15.47 1.37
CA THR A 10 8.41 14.23 1.02
C THR A 10 9.21 13.47 -0.03
N VAL A 11 9.36 12.17 0.17
CA VAL A 11 10.03 11.26 -0.77
C VAL A 11 8.99 10.38 -1.45
N PHE A 12 9.07 10.25 -2.76
CA PHE A 12 8.19 9.46 -3.60
C PHE A 12 8.99 8.40 -4.37
N GLY A 13 8.31 7.31 -4.72
CA GLY A 13 8.87 6.25 -5.54
C GLY A 13 7.80 5.32 -6.08
N LYS A 14 8.20 4.14 -6.52
CA LYS A 14 7.33 3.04 -6.98
C LYS A 14 6.33 3.48 -8.06
N ILE A 15 5.04 3.60 -7.72
CA ILE A 15 3.95 3.96 -8.66
C ILE A 15 4.25 5.24 -9.44
N LEU A 16 5.01 6.18 -8.85
CA LEU A 16 5.42 7.41 -9.53
C LEU A 16 6.06 7.15 -10.89
N GLY A 17 6.78 6.05 -11.04
CA GLY A 17 7.47 5.69 -12.27
C GLY A 17 6.63 5.00 -13.34
N GLY A 18 5.35 4.68 -13.07
CA GLY A 18 4.52 3.95 -14.01
C GLY A 18 5.11 2.60 -14.44
N GLY A 19 5.81 1.91 -13.52
CA GLY A 19 6.52 0.65 -13.76
C GLY A 19 8.02 0.81 -14.02
N PHE A 20 8.52 2.02 -14.25
CA PHE A 20 9.94 2.30 -14.43
C PHE A 20 10.62 2.78 -13.14
N PRO A 21 11.95 2.55 -13.00
CA PRO A 21 12.69 2.93 -11.81
C PRO A 21 12.81 4.45 -11.71
N ILE A 22 12.16 5.03 -10.70
CA ILE A 22 12.23 6.45 -10.38
C ILE A 22 12.12 6.66 -8.87
N GLY A 23 12.82 7.64 -8.38
CA GLY A 23 12.61 8.25 -7.08
C GLY A 23 12.52 9.75 -7.24
N ALA A 24 11.71 10.38 -6.42
CA ALA A 24 11.60 11.84 -6.37
C ALA A 24 11.50 12.31 -4.92
N PHE A 25 11.92 13.52 -4.68
CA PHE A 25 11.67 14.20 -3.43
C PHE A 25 11.28 15.65 -3.70
N CYS A 26 10.42 16.17 -2.90
CA CYS A 26 10.01 17.57 -2.93
C CYS A 26 9.81 18.11 -1.52
N GLY A 27 9.84 19.41 -1.36
CA GLY A 27 9.69 20.00 -0.05
C GLY A 27 9.66 21.52 -0.08
N ARG A 28 9.83 22.12 1.09
CA ARG A 28 9.84 23.56 1.24
C ARG A 28 10.90 24.21 0.36
N ARG A 29 10.56 25.27 -0.35
CA ARG A 29 11.47 26.01 -1.23
C ARG A 29 12.83 26.29 -0.57
N LYS A 30 12.86 26.74 0.68
CA LYS A 30 14.09 27.04 1.43
C LYS A 30 15.04 25.83 1.53
N ILE A 31 14.50 24.60 1.58
CA ILE A 31 15.31 23.37 1.60
C ILE A 31 15.73 23.01 0.18
N MET A 32 14.76 23.00 -0.75
CA MET A 32 14.99 22.55 -2.13
C MET A 32 15.95 23.47 -2.90
N GLN A 33 16.00 24.76 -2.57
CA GLN A 33 16.97 25.70 -3.16
C GLN A 33 18.42 25.27 -2.99
N ARG A 34 18.75 24.44 -1.98
CA ARG A 34 20.10 23.91 -1.78
C ARG A 34 20.58 22.99 -2.92
N LEU A 35 19.67 22.58 -3.81
CA LEU A 35 20.00 21.82 -5.02
C LEU A 35 20.33 22.72 -6.23
N ASP A 36 20.06 24.01 -6.13
CA ASP A 36 20.24 24.94 -7.24
C ASP A 36 21.63 25.59 -7.20
N THR A 37 22.51 25.12 -8.08
CA THR A 37 23.89 25.61 -8.22
C THR A 37 23.99 27.05 -8.73
N ARG A 38 22.87 27.63 -9.22
CA ARG A 38 22.82 29.05 -9.62
C ARG A 38 22.66 29.97 -8.41
N ILE A 39 22.16 29.41 -7.28
CA ILE A 39 21.91 30.17 -6.04
C ILE A 39 23.02 29.94 -5.01
N TYR A 40 23.56 28.73 -4.96
CA TYR A 40 24.53 28.32 -3.98
C TYR A 40 25.78 27.74 -4.62
N GLU A 41 26.95 28.19 -4.18
CA GLU A 41 28.27 27.62 -4.52
C GLU A 41 28.73 26.64 -3.45
N ARG A 42 29.78 25.85 -3.76
CA ARG A 42 30.39 24.97 -2.77
C ARG A 42 30.94 25.79 -1.60
N PRO A 43 30.84 25.30 -0.34
CA PRO A 43 30.28 24.02 0.11
C PRO A 43 28.77 24.06 0.43
N HIS A 44 28.05 25.10 0.02
CA HIS A 44 26.70 25.44 0.48
C HIS A 44 25.56 24.81 -0.33
N TYR A 45 25.86 24.08 -1.41
CA TYR A 45 24.83 23.34 -2.14
C TYR A 45 24.90 21.83 -1.85
N SER A 46 23.77 21.14 -1.98
CA SER A 46 23.68 19.70 -1.87
C SER A 46 23.68 19.09 -3.27
N PHE A 47 24.66 18.23 -3.56
CA PHE A 47 24.71 17.53 -4.84
C PHE A 47 23.56 16.53 -4.96
N HIS A 48 22.87 16.58 -6.08
CA HIS A 48 21.87 15.59 -6.48
C HIS A 48 22.19 15.11 -7.90
N GLY A 49 22.51 13.83 -8.02
CA GLY A 49 22.85 13.22 -9.30
C GLY A 49 22.98 11.70 -9.17
N GLY A 50 23.00 11.04 -10.30
CA GLY A 50 23.17 9.59 -10.42
C GLY A 50 22.93 9.18 -11.87
N THR A 51 23.45 8.02 -12.26
CA THR A 51 23.41 7.52 -13.64
C THR A 51 21.98 7.46 -14.23
N PHE A 52 20.99 7.14 -13.37
CA PHE A 52 19.59 7.04 -13.79
C PHE A 52 18.76 8.30 -13.49
N THR A 53 19.37 9.33 -12.92
CA THR A 53 18.66 10.58 -12.61
C THR A 53 18.14 11.21 -13.90
N ALA A 54 16.86 11.58 -13.89
CA ALA A 54 16.15 12.16 -15.03
C ALA A 54 16.18 11.30 -16.30
N ASN A 55 16.21 9.96 -16.18
CA ASN A 55 16.09 9.07 -17.32
C ASN A 55 14.81 9.39 -18.11
N PRO A 56 14.89 9.70 -19.44
CA PRO A 56 13.75 10.19 -20.20
C PRO A 56 12.56 9.22 -20.22
N ILE A 57 12.80 7.92 -20.28
CA ILE A 57 11.74 6.90 -20.30
C ILE A 57 10.99 6.90 -18.98
N ALA A 58 11.72 6.88 -17.85
CA ALA A 58 11.12 6.94 -16.52
C ALA A 58 10.36 8.26 -16.28
N MET A 59 10.89 9.38 -16.82
CA MET A 59 10.23 10.68 -16.71
C MET A 59 8.91 10.75 -17.49
N ILE A 60 8.87 10.19 -18.71
CA ILE A 60 7.64 10.15 -19.54
C ILE A 60 6.60 9.22 -18.90
N ALA A 61 7.02 8.04 -18.46
CA ALA A 61 6.13 7.10 -17.78
C ALA A 61 5.55 7.70 -16.48
N GLY A 62 6.41 8.34 -15.67
CA GLY A 62 5.98 9.03 -14.46
C GLY A 62 5.03 10.20 -14.73
N LEU A 63 5.31 11.02 -15.74
CA LEU A 63 4.40 12.10 -16.15
C LEU A 63 3.04 11.58 -16.59
N THR A 64 3.01 10.49 -17.36
CA THR A 64 1.77 9.83 -17.79
C THR A 64 0.97 9.34 -16.59
N THR A 65 1.64 8.68 -15.64
CA THR A 65 1.01 8.22 -14.39
C THR A 65 0.42 9.39 -13.59
N LEU A 66 1.18 10.47 -13.43
CA LEU A 66 0.70 11.66 -12.70
C LEU A 66 -0.53 12.30 -13.36
N LYS A 67 -0.55 12.38 -14.69
CA LYS A 67 -1.72 12.87 -15.44
C LYS A 67 -2.96 12.00 -15.21
N MET A 68 -2.81 10.68 -15.14
CA MET A 68 -3.91 9.77 -14.83
C MET A 68 -4.44 9.95 -13.40
N LEU A 69 -3.62 10.42 -12.48
CA LEU A 69 -3.95 10.63 -11.08
C LEU A 69 -4.43 12.05 -10.75
N GLU A 70 -4.31 12.99 -11.68
CA GLU A 70 -4.45 14.43 -11.45
C GLU A 70 -5.83 14.82 -10.91
N ASP A 71 -6.91 14.25 -11.44
CA ASP A 71 -8.27 14.54 -11.01
C ASP A 71 -8.68 13.82 -9.71
N GLY A 72 -7.83 12.96 -9.17
CA GLY A 72 -8.05 12.19 -7.94
C GLY A 72 -9.14 11.12 -8.00
N LYS A 73 -9.90 11.00 -9.11
CA LYS A 73 -11.02 10.05 -9.21
C LYS A 73 -10.55 8.60 -9.07
N LEU A 74 -9.45 8.27 -9.74
CA LEU A 74 -8.87 6.92 -9.70
C LEU A 74 -8.47 6.55 -8.27
N ILE A 75 -7.76 7.43 -7.58
CA ILE A 75 -7.35 7.24 -6.19
C ILE A 75 -8.58 7.10 -5.28
N ASN A 76 -9.57 7.97 -5.44
CA ASN A 76 -10.79 7.93 -4.64
C ASN A 76 -11.56 6.61 -4.84
N ASN A 77 -11.66 6.11 -6.06
CA ASN A 77 -12.31 4.84 -6.35
C ASN A 77 -11.58 3.66 -5.72
N LEU A 78 -10.24 3.61 -5.83
CA LEU A 78 -9.44 2.58 -5.18
C LEU A 78 -9.55 2.64 -3.65
N ASN A 79 -9.58 3.83 -3.08
CA ASN A 79 -9.75 4.01 -1.64
C ASN A 79 -11.11 3.49 -1.15
N LYS A 80 -12.21 3.82 -1.88
CA LYS A 80 -13.54 3.28 -1.58
C LYS A 80 -13.58 1.75 -1.68
N LEU A 81 -12.92 1.19 -2.68
CA LEU A 81 -12.81 -0.26 -2.81
C LEU A 81 -12.04 -0.88 -1.64
N GLY A 82 -10.95 -0.23 -1.21
CA GLY A 82 -10.18 -0.65 -0.04
C GLY A 82 -11.00 -0.61 1.26
N ASP A 83 -11.83 0.44 1.44
CA ASP A 83 -12.75 0.52 2.58
C ASP A 83 -13.76 -0.63 2.57
N LYS A 84 -14.36 -0.92 1.41
CA LYS A 84 -15.28 -2.05 1.23
C LYS A 84 -14.62 -3.39 1.57
N ILE A 85 -13.41 -3.62 1.05
CA ILE A 85 -12.67 -4.87 1.30
C ILE A 85 -12.37 -5.02 2.79
N ARG A 86 -11.86 -3.98 3.44
CA ARG A 86 -11.58 -4.02 4.88
C ARG A 86 -12.84 -4.28 5.71
N GLY A 87 -13.96 -3.68 5.34
CA GLY A 87 -15.27 -3.94 5.97
C GLY A 87 -15.68 -5.38 5.83
N GLN A 88 -15.77 -5.88 4.62
CA GLN A 88 -16.22 -7.24 4.31
C GLN A 88 -15.34 -8.33 4.93
N LEU A 89 -14.02 -8.14 4.92
CA LEU A 89 -13.09 -9.08 5.56
C LEU A 89 -13.31 -9.14 7.10
N ARG A 90 -13.53 -7.99 7.76
CA ARG A 90 -13.85 -7.96 9.19
C ARG A 90 -15.13 -8.71 9.48
N GLU A 91 -16.21 -8.39 8.76
CA GLU A 91 -17.50 -9.04 8.89
C GLU A 91 -17.40 -10.56 8.69
N THR A 92 -16.63 -10.99 7.67
CA THR A 92 -16.41 -12.42 7.38
C THR A 92 -15.72 -13.14 8.54
N PHE A 93 -14.65 -12.57 9.09
CA PHE A 93 -13.95 -13.19 10.22
C PHE A 93 -14.81 -13.19 11.49
N GLU A 94 -15.49 -12.08 11.78
CA GLU A 94 -16.37 -11.95 12.95
C GLU A 94 -17.53 -12.92 12.89
N ALA A 95 -18.24 -13.02 11.77
CA ALA A 95 -19.36 -13.95 11.58
C ALA A 95 -18.96 -15.41 11.73
N ASN A 96 -17.70 -15.75 11.47
CA ASN A 96 -17.18 -17.10 11.64
C ASN A 96 -16.43 -17.32 12.96
N GLY A 97 -16.41 -16.33 13.85
CA GLY A 97 -15.77 -16.43 15.17
C GLY A 97 -14.23 -16.52 15.09
N VAL A 98 -13.62 -16.00 14.03
CA VAL A 98 -12.18 -15.97 13.86
C VAL A 98 -11.62 -14.66 14.40
N ASP A 99 -10.72 -14.75 15.37
CA ASP A 99 -10.05 -13.59 15.96
C ASP A 99 -9.06 -12.98 14.93
N ALA A 100 -9.52 -11.97 14.22
CA ALA A 100 -8.71 -11.27 13.23
C ALA A 100 -8.96 -9.77 13.27
N GLN A 101 -7.89 -9.00 13.07
CA GLN A 101 -7.94 -7.55 12.91
C GLN A 101 -7.59 -7.20 11.46
N VAL A 102 -8.47 -6.46 10.78
CA VAL A 102 -8.23 -5.97 9.42
C VAL A 102 -7.94 -4.48 9.50
N THR A 103 -6.72 -4.10 9.20
CA THR A 103 -6.23 -2.72 9.20
C THR A 103 -5.89 -2.26 7.80
N GLY A 104 -5.59 -0.98 7.63
CA GLY A 104 -5.17 -0.41 6.36
C GLY A 104 -5.69 1.01 6.14
N VAL A 105 -5.24 1.62 5.06
CA VAL A 105 -5.63 2.96 4.65
C VAL A 105 -5.70 3.05 3.14
N GLY A 106 -6.70 3.77 2.63
CA GLY A 106 -6.89 3.91 1.19
C GLY A 106 -7.06 2.55 0.51
N SER A 107 -6.28 2.27 -0.51
CA SER A 107 -6.27 1.03 -1.27
C SER A 107 -5.50 -0.13 -0.62
N LEU A 108 -4.98 0.07 0.59
CA LEU A 108 -4.20 -0.93 1.31
C LEU A 108 -5.04 -1.63 2.37
N PHE A 109 -4.78 -2.92 2.57
CA PHE A 109 -5.37 -3.68 3.66
C PHE A 109 -4.37 -4.72 4.19
N ASN A 110 -4.49 -5.02 5.48
CA ASN A 110 -3.63 -5.97 6.16
C ASN A 110 -4.46 -6.76 7.18
N ILE A 111 -4.17 -8.03 7.34
CA ILE A 111 -4.85 -8.93 8.23
C ILE A 111 -3.87 -9.37 9.32
N GLN A 112 -4.32 -9.37 10.56
CA GLN A 112 -3.57 -9.88 11.71
C GLN A 112 -4.49 -10.80 12.53
N PHE A 113 -4.10 -12.06 12.69
CA PHE A 113 -4.86 -13.00 13.53
C PHE A 113 -4.53 -12.74 15.00
N THR A 114 -5.40 -11.98 15.65
CA THR A 114 -5.28 -11.59 17.07
C THR A 114 -6.61 -11.05 17.59
N LYS A 115 -6.84 -11.25 18.91
CA LYS A 115 -7.95 -10.59 19.63
C LYS A 115 -7.64 -9.14 19.96
N GLU A 116 -6.36 -8.81 20.16
CA GLU A 116 -5.94 -7.49 20.58
C GLU A 116 -6.10 -6.47 19.44
N LYS A 117 -6.54 -5.26 19.77
CA LYS A 117 -6.61 -4.16 18.80
C LYS A 117 -5.20 -3.78 18.34
N VAL A 118 -4.95 -3.87 17.04
CA VAL A 118 -3.67 -3.50 16.44
C VAL A 118 -3.55 -1.97 16.36
N LYS A 119 -2.75 -1.39 17.26
CA LYS A 119 -2.49 0.06 17.34
C LYS A 119 -1.06 0.44 16.96
N ASN A 120 -0.14 -0.51 16.98
CA ASN A 120 1.29 -0.29 16.74
C ASN A 120 1.99 -1.59 16.30
N ALA A 121 3.26 -1.49 15.95
CA ALA A 121 4.06 -2.62 15.51
C ALA A 121 4.18 -3.73 16.58
N SER A 122 4.27 -3.39 17.86
CA SER A 122 4.36 -4.38 18.93
C SER A 122 3.13 -5.29 18.98
N ALA A 123 1.92 -4.77 18.72
CA ALA A 123 0.71 -5.57 18.63
C ALA A 123 0.74 -6.53 17.43
N VAL A 124 1.33 -6.09 16.29
CA VAL A 124 1.52 -6.96 15.11
C VAL A 124 2.46 -8.11 15.40
N PHE A 125 3.56 -7.87 16.14
CA PHE A 125 4.51 -8.93 16.50
C PHE A 125 3.95 -9.99 17.42
N LYS A 126 2.89 -9.68 18.16
CA LYS A 126 2.18 -10.63 19.04
C LYS A 126 1.10 -11.43 18.31
N ALA A 127 0.72 -11.04 17.10
CA ALA A 127 -0.29 -11.73 16.32
C ALA A 127 0.21 -13.11 15.84
N ASP A 128 -0.73 -14.01 15.58
CA ASP A 128 -0.42 -15.36 15.07
C ASP A 128 0.08 -15.30 13.61
N ARG A 129 1.39 -15.22 13.49
CA ARG A 129 2.05 -15.18 12.18
C ARG A 129 1.92 -16.51 11.43
N LYS A 130 1.86 -17.64 12.13
CA LYS A 130 1.72 -18.94 11.46
C LYS A 130 0.36 -19.04 10.78
N LYS A 131 -0.69 -18.65 11.49
CA LYS A 131 -2.05 -18.58 10.94
C LYS A 131 -2.13 -17.60 9.76
N LEU A 132 -1.43 -16.48 9.81
CA LEU A 132 -1.38 -15.54 8.69
C LEU A 132 -0.70 -16.15 7.45
N VAL A 133 0.40 -16.87 7.63
CA VAL A 133 1.09 -17.57 6.52
C VAL A 133 0.17 -18.63 5.93
N ASP A 134 -0.46 -19.46 6.76
CA ASP A 134 -1.40 -20.49 6.33
C ASP A 134 -2.56 -19.90 5.52
N TYR A 135 -3.18 -18.82 6.02
CA TYR A 135 -4.23 -18.09 5.31
C TYR A 135 -3.77 -17.63 3.92
N HIS A 136 -2.60 -17.00 3.82
CA HIS A 136 -2.09 -16.53 2.53
C HIS A 136 -1.76 -17.70 1.58
N LEU A 137 -1.22 -18.81 2.08
CA LEU A 137 -0.96 -20.00 1.27
C LEU A 137 -2.27 -20.60 0.75
N LYS A 138 -3.31 -20.68 1.59
CA LYS A 138 -4.64 -21.14 1.16
C LYS A 138 -5.26 -20.23 0.11
N LEU A 139 -5.09 -18.93 0.22
CA LEU A 139 -5.52 -18.00 -0.82
C LEU A 139 -4.77 -18.24 -2.15
N ILE A 140 -3.46 -18.45 -2.10
CA ILE A 140 -2.62 -18.73 -3.29
C ILE A 140 -3.04 -20.04 -3.95
N GLU A 141 -3.23 -21.11 -3.18
CA GLU A 141 -3.71 -22.41 -3.67
C GLU A 141 -5.05 -22.28 -4.42
N ASN A 142 -5.86 -21.30 -4.04
CA ASN A 142 -7.18 -21.05 -4.62
C ASN A 142 -7.20 -19.86 -5.59
N GLY A 143 -6.03 -19.44 -6.11
CA GLY A 143 -5.88 -18.47 -7.18
C GLY A 143 -6.00 -17.00 -6.76
N VAL A 144 -5.85 -16.70 -5.48
CA VAL A 144 -5.72 -15.33 -4.96
C VAL A 144 -4.29 -15.12 -4.47
N PHE A 145 -3.49 -14.45 -5.27
CA PHE A 145 -2.08 -14.24 -4.93
C PHE A 145 -1.90 -13.15 -3.87
N PHE A 146 -1.26 -13.53 -2.79
CA PHE A 146 -0.72 -12.63 -1.77
C PHE A 146 0.75 -12.95 -1.54
N LEU A 147 1.58 -11.95 -1.46
CA LEU A 147 2.92 -12.15 -0.93
C LEU A 147 2.79 -12.45 0.58
N PRO A 148 3.13 -13.66 1.04
CA PRO A 148 2.87 -14.07 2.42
C PRO A 148 3.40 -13.07 3.45
N THR A 149 2.57 -12.73 4.44
CA THR A 149 2.83 -11.74 5.49
C THR A 149 2.95 -10.27 5.04
N HIS A 150 2.72 -9.98 3.77
CA HIS A 150 2.73 -8.61 3.26
C HIS A 150 1.34 -7.99 3.22
N THR A 151 1.33 -6.66 3.08
CA THR A 151 0.11 -5.86 2.91
C THR A 151 -0.50 -6.12 1.54
N GLY A 152 -1.81 -6.34 1.49
CA GLY A 152 -2.58 -6.35 0.25
C GLY A 152 -2.70 -4.92 -0.31
N ALA A 153 -2.52 -4.78 -1.62
CA ALA A 153 -2.63 -3.51 -2.31
C ALA A 153 -3.53 -3.66 -3.54
N LEU A 154 -4.46 -2.73 -3.69
CA LEU A 154 -5.38 -2.70 -4.83
C LEU A 154 -4.81 -1.85 -5.97
N CYS A 155 -5.07 -2.28 -7.18
CA CYS A 155 -4.80 -1.51 -8.39
C CYS A 155 -6.01 -1.54 -9.33
N THR A 156 -5.96 -0.76 -10.39
CA THR A 156 -7.04 -0.63 -11.37
C THR A 156 -7.29 -1.87 -12.22
N ALA A 157 -6.35 -2.82 -12.22
CA ALA A 157 -6.49 -4.09 -12.93
C ALA A 157 -7.36 -5.11 -12.17
N HIS A 158 -7.59 -4.93 -10.86
CA HIS A 158 -8.47 -5.83 -10.12
C HIS A 158 -9.92 -5.64 -10.55
N SER A 159 -10.50 -6.70 -11.08
CA SER A 159 -11.89 -6.76 -11.45
C SER A 159 -12.81 -7.02 -10.25
N LYS A 160 -14.13 -6.86 -10.47
CA LYS A 160 -15.12 -7.27 -9.47
C LYS A 160 -15.01 -8.75 -9.13
N ALA A 161 -14.75 -9.61 -10.13
CA ALA A 161 -14.58 -11.05 -9.94
C ALA A 161 -13.39 -11.40 -9.06
N ASP A 162 -12.26 -10.66 -9.19
CA ASP A 162 -11.08 -10.87 -8.33
C ASP A 162 -11.39 -10.55 -6.86
N VAL A 163 -12.14 -9.47 -6.63
CA VAL A 163 -12.56 -9.07 -5.28
C VAL A 163 -13.55 -10.08 -4.68
N GLU A 164 -14.53 -10.56 -5.47
CA GLU A 164 -15.49 -11.58 -5.05
C GLU A 164 -14.77 -12.90 -4.73
N ARG A 165 -13.77 -13.27 -5.51
CA ARG A 165 -12.92 -14.44 -5.23
C ARG A 165 -12.20 -14.30 -3.90
N LEU A 166 -11.59 -13.15 -3.63
CA LEU A 166 -10.95 -12.89 -2.33
C LEU A 166 -11.95 -13.13 -1.18
N PHE A 167 -13.17 -12.62 -1.29
CA PHE A 167 -14.18 -12.79 -0.25
C PHE A 167 -14.60 -14.25 -0.08
N SER A 168 -14.88 -14.96 -1.18
CA SER A 168 -15.31 -16.34 -1.12
C SER A 168 -14.24 -17.26 -0.53
N GLU A 169 -12.98 -17.08 -0.90
CA GLU A 169 -11.88 -17.89 -0.37
C GLU A 169 -11.57 -17.55 1.08
N THR A 170 -11.71 -16.27 1.48
CA THR A 170 -11.61 -15.88 2.90
C THR A 170 -12.71 -16.49 3.73
N GLU A 171 -13.93 -16.53 3.23
CA GLU A 171 -15.07 -17.16 3.93
C GLU A 171 -14.86 -18.67 4.11
N LYS A 172 -14.41 -19.37 3.07
CA LYS A 172 -14.06 -20.80 3.15
C LYS A 172 -12.99 -21.05 4.23
N TYR A 173 -11.93 -20.25 4.21
CA TYR A 173 -10.87 -20.34 5.22
C TYR A 173 -11.39 -20.11 6.63
N ALA A 174 -12.22 -19.06 6.82
CA ALA A 174 -12.77 -18.73 8.13
C ALA A 174 -13.66 -19.85 8.68
N LYS A 175 -14.51 -20.48 7.83
CA LYS A 175 -15.35 -21.63 8.20
C LYS A 175 -14.52 -22.84 8.62
N GLN A 176 -13.44 -23.15 7.90
CA GLN A 176 -12.54 -24.26 8.24
C GLN A 176 -11.79 -24.00 9.54
N SER A 177 -11.35 -22.76 9.79
CA SER A 177 -10.62 -22.37 11.02
C SER A 177 -11.48 -22.43 12.30
N LYS A 178 -12.79 -22.54 12.18
CA LYS A 178 -13.72 -22.71 13.31
C LYS A 178 -13.85 -24.18 13.72
N ALA A 179 -13.59 -25.10 12.81
CA ALA A 179 -13.77 -26.54 13.01
C ALA A 179 -12.54 -27.23 13.64
N THR A 180 -11.43 -26.49 13.79
CA THR A 180 -10.18 -26.92 14.41
C THR A 180 -9.95 -26.21 15.72
#